data_e4b6738b4b82468a8012476a72cdd9dd
#
_entry.id   e4b6738b4b82468a8012476a72cdd9dd
#
_cell.length_a   1.000
_cell.length_b   1.000
_cell.length_c   1.000
_cell.angle_alpha   90.00
_cell.angle_beta   90.00
_cell.angle_gamma   90.00
#
_symmetry.space_group_name_H-M   'P 1'
#
loop_
_entity.id
_entity.type
_entity.pdbx_description
1 polymer ?
#
loop_
_entity_poly.entity_id
_entity_poly.type
_entity_poly.pdbx_seq_one_letter_code
_entity_poly.pdbx_strand_id
1 'polypeptide(L)'
;MTQKTSFSAIMLFIMIFVLFTACGGRQLEVESISKTEHPQQLINQLDNDVALARNENINVLSPTWFAKAESSLNEARRLLEEGAELSKIFDEIATSRAELNRAKKIAEVSKVTLAEAIQGRELARKAGAAALGKDYQAAEEAFLDLSRAIEKENLGYAQRNQAAVTEQFRQLEIRAIKIHTIGEVRNLLRAAEKQKSDKIAPESYAAAKNKLTEADAFITENPYQKEQMSILADEALFLARRHMEIAAETNKIQQVTPEQTALKMESILHTISSRLTAPDMRDQSFEQQNKSILATISAQQADHEFSE
;
A
#
# COMPACT_ATOMS: atom_id res chain seq x y z
N MET A 1 -13.85 -17.90 81.29
CA MET A 1 -13.75 -18.40 79.91
C MET A 1 -14.63 -17.57 79.05
N THR A 2 -14.19 -16.44 78.48
CA THR A 2 -14.85 -15.71 77.37
C THR A 2 -13.98 -14.48 77.01
N GLN A 3 -12.91 -14.65 76.25
CA GLN A 3 -12.20 -13.51 75.63
C GLN A 3 -11.25 -13.98 74.50
N LYS A 4 -11.72 -14.77 73.51
CA LYS A 4 -10.91 -15.18 72.33
C LYS A 4 -11.58 -15.04 70.99
N THR A 5 -12.81 -14.56 70.89
CA THR A 5 -13.57 -14.48 69.64
C THR A 5 -13.67 -13.08 69.00
N SER A 6 -13.19 -12.02 69.69
CA SER A 6 -13.29 -10.63 69.19
C SER A 6 -12.13 -10.18 68.31
N PHE A 7 -10.95 -10.77 68.44
CA PHE A 7 -9.75 -10.36 67.69
C PHE A 7 -9.73 -10.89 66.24
N SER A 8 -10.31 -12.05 66.03
CA SER A 8 -10.33 -12.69 64.69
C SER A 8 -11.32 -12.04 63.73
N ALA A 9 -12.45 -11.51 64.26
CA ALA A 9 -13.46 -10.83 63.45
C ALA A 9 -13.01 -9.42 63.01
N ILE A 10 -12.26 -8.69 63.85
CA ILE A 10 -11.72 -7.38 63.52
C ILE A 10 -10.57 -7.48 62.47
N MET A 11 -9.74 -8.53 62.54
CA MET A 11 -8.68 -8.74 61.54
C MET A 11 -9.25 -9.16 60.17
N LEU A 12 -10.35 -9.90 60.13
CA LEU A 12 -11.06 -10.27 58.89
C LEU A 12 -11.77 -9.09 58.25
N PHE A 13 -12.27 -8.11 59.04
CA PHE A 13 -12.92 -6.90 58.54
C PHE A 13 -11.91 -5.87 57.97
N ILE A 14 -10.71 -5.79 58.52
CA ILE A 14 -9.62 -4.94 58.01
C ILE A 14 -9.06 -5.52 56.72
N MET A 15 -8.98 -6.85 56.55
CA MET A 15 -8.48 -7.47 55.33
C MET A 15 -9.46 -7.36 54.14
N ILE A 16 -10.76 -7.23 54.39
CA ILE A 16 -11.78 -7.03 53.35
C ILE A 16 -11.83 -5.58 52.86
N PHE A 17 -11.44 -4.62 53.71
CA PHE A 17 -11.45 -3.19 53.31
C PHE A 17 -10.26 -2.75 52.40
N VAL A 18 -9.18 -3.56 52.32
CA VAL A 18 -8.01 -3.26 51.47
C VAL A 18 -8.26 -3.75 50.01
N LEU A 19 -9.29 -4.55 49.75
CA LEU A 19 -9.56 -5.10 48.40
C LEU A 19 -10.49 -4.22 47.55
N PHE A 20 -11.02 -3.09 48.06
CA PHE A 20 -11.94 -2.23 47.31
C PHE A 20 -11.33 -0.94 46.74
N THR A 21 -10.01 -0.71 46.84
CA THR A 21 -9.39 0.49 46.30
C THR A 21 -8.62 0.26 44.99
N ALA A 22 -8.85 -0.84 44.28
CA ALA A 22 -8.16 -1.15 43.03
C ALA A 22 -9.00 -0.93 41.75
N CYS A 23 -9.96 0.00 41.80
CA CYS A 23 -10.74 0.42 40.63
C CYS A 23 -10.64 1.96 40.44
N GLY A 24 -9.41 2.47 40.54
CA GLY A 24 -9.11 3.85 40.18
C GLY A 24 -8.38 3.85 38.84
N GLY A 25 -9.09 4.18 37.75
CA GLY A 25 -8.38 4.57 36.51
C GLY A 25 -7.27 5.54 36.88
N ARG A 26 -6.04 5.30 36.40
CA ARG A 26 -4.88 6.17 36.66
C ARG A 26 -5.28 7.59 36.34
N GLN A 27 -5.38 8.43 37.37
CA GLN A 27 -5.65 9.87 37.21
C GLN A 27 -4.57 10.47 36.32
N LEU A 28 -4.99 11.42 35.49
CA LEU A 28 -4.07 12.18 34.64
C LEU A 28 -3.15 12.99 35.56
N GLU A 29 -1.85 12.79 35.44
CA GLU A 29 -0.85 13.55 36.21
C GLU A 29 -0.68 14.94 35.57
N VAL A 30 -1.39 15.95 36.09
CA VAL A 30 -1.33 17.31 35.60
C VAL A 30 -0.35 18.10 36.48
N GLU A 31 0.78 18.52 35.91
CA GLU A 31 1.76 19.35 36.57
C GLU A 31 1.35 20.83 36.49
N SER A 32 1.33 21.53 37.61
CA SER A 32 1.00 22.97 37.67
C SER A 32 2.09 23.83 37.01
N ILE A 33 1.68 24.79 36.18
CA ILE A 33 2.58 25.72 35.51
C ILE A 33 2.84 26.93 36.40
N SER A 34 4.09 27.42 36.41
CA SER A 34 4.44 28.64 37.16
C SER A 34 3.77 29.88 36.56
N LYS A 35 3.18 30.73 37.41
CA LYS A 35 2.51 31.98 37.00
C LYS A 35 3.47 33.02 36.39
N THR A 36 4.78 32.78 36.41
CA THR A 36 5.82 33.66 35.84
C THR A 36 6.11 33.34 34.35
N GLU A 37 5.56 32.29 33.81
CA GLU A 37 5.76 31.87 32.41
C GLU A 37 4.83 32.66 31.47
N HIS A 38 5.25 32.80 30.21
CA HIS A 38 4.48 33.47 29.18
C HIS A 38 3.56 32.45 28.44
N PRO A 39 2.22 32.59 28.52
CA PRO A 39 1.28 31.61 27.94
C PRO A 39 1.52 31.36 26.45
N GLN A 40 1.77 32.41 25.67
CA GLN A 40 2.01 32.32 24.25
C GLN A 40 3.24 31.45 23.92
N GLN A 41 4.31 31.55 24.70
CA GLN A 41 5.52 30.75 24.50
C GLN A 41 5.26 29.27 24.80
N LEU A 42 4.51 28.99 25.87
CA LEU A 42 4.14 27.63 26.23
C LEU A 42 3.23 26.97 25.20
N ILE A 43 2.27 27.72 24.67
CA ILE A 43 1.40 27.26 23.57
C ILE A 43 2.25 26.91 22.33
N ASN A 44 3.18 27.79 21.92
CA ASN A 44 4.05 27.56 20.78
C ASN A 44 4.96 26.32 20.96
N GLN A 45 5.47 26.10 22.17
CA GLN A 45 6.24 24.91 22.52
C GLN A 45 5.38 23.63 22.39
N LEU A 46 4.18 23.68 22.97
CA LEU A 46 3.27 22.53 22.95
C LEU A 46 2.77 22.22 21.52
N ASP A 47 2.62 23.25 20.68
CA ASP A 47 2.37 23.07 19.24
C ASP A 47 3.46 22.25 18.56
N ASN A 48 4.71 22.61 18.82
CA ASN A 48 5.84 21.85 18.29
C ASN A 48 5.85 20.40 18.83
N ASP A 49 5.56 20.22 20.13
CA ASP A 49 5.51 18.89 20.74
C ASP A 49 4.40 18.01 20.15
N VAL A 50 3.23 18.58 19.88
CA VAL A 50 2.11 17.91 19.21
C VAL A 50 2.46 17.58 17.76
N ALA A 51 3.09 18.50 17.04
CA ALA A 51 3.53 18.27 15.66
C ALA A 51 4.57 17.14 15.57
N LEU A 52 5.56 17.13 16.48
CA LEU A 52 6.55 16.06 16.59
C LEU A 52 5.87 14.72 16.90
N ALA A 53 4.97 14.69 17.88
CA ALA A 53 4.23 13.48 18.23
C ALA A 53 3.38 12.95 17.07
N ARG A 54 2.80 13.82 16.23
CA ARG A 54 2.09 13.43 15.02
C ARG A 54 3.03 12.79 13.99
N ASN A 55 4.24 13.34 13.79
CA ASN A 55 5.25 12.75 12.92
C ASN A 55 5.72 11.37 13.41
N GLU A 56 5.68 11.14 14.72
CA GLU A 56 5.94 9.84 15.35
C GLU A 56 4.73 8.88 15.31
N ASN A 57 3.66 9.24 14.64
CA ASN A 57 2.41 8.49 14.55
C ASN A 57 1.67 8.28 15.89
N ILE A 58 1.92 9.10 16.91
CA ILE A 58 1.23 9.02 18.21
C ILE A 58 -0.28 9.18 18.01
N ASN A 59 -0.71 10.02 17.06
CA ASN A 59 -2.11 10.23 16.69
C ASN A 59 -2.84 8.98 16.20
N VAL A 60 -2.14 7.96 15.71
CA VAL A 60 -2.71 6.65 15.33
C VAL A 60 -2.46 5.57 16.36
N LEU A 61 -1.39 5.68 17.15
CA LEU A 61 -1.03 4.71 18.19
C LEU A 61 -1.75 4.95 19.52
N SER A 62 -2.21 6.17 19.77
CA SER A 62 -3.04 6.58 20.92
C SER A 62 -4.01 7.69 20.48
N PRO A 63 -5.01 7.35 19.63
CA PRO A 63 -5.84 8.34 18.95
C PRO A 63 -6.70 9.16 19.89
N THR A 64 -7.25 8.55 20.95
CA THR A 64 -8.15 9.24 21.88
C THR A 64 -7.40 10.27 22.74
N TRP A 65 -6.25 9.89 23.31
CA TRP A 65 -5.47 10.78 24.15
C TRP A 65 -4.78 11.88 23.34
N PHE A 66 -4.33 11.56 22.14
CA PHE A 66 -3.77 12.55 21.24
C PHE A 66 -4.82 13.61 20.84
N ALA A 67 -6.04 13.18 20.48
CA ALA A 67 -7.14 14.09 20.15
C ALA A 67 -7.55 14.99 21.34
N LYS A 68 -7.52 14.45 22.56
CA LYS A 68 -7.74 15.27 23.77
C LYS A 68 -6.66 16.33 23.92
N ALA A 69 -5.39 15.95 23.82
CA ALA A 69 -4.28 16.91 23.91
C ALA A 69 -4.40 18.04 22.88
N GLU A 70 -4.80 17.75 21.65
CA GLU A 70 -5.07 18.77 20.63
C GLU A 70 -6.26 19.65 21.01
N SER A 71 -7.32 19.06 21.57
CA SER A 71 -8.50 19.82 22.02
C SER A 71 -8.16 20.80 23.12
N SER A 72 -7.44 20.36 24.16
CA SER A 72 -7.02 21.23 25.27
C SER A 72 -6.05 22.32 24.82
N LEU A 73 -5.13 22.01 23.88
CA LEU A 73 -4.25 23.00 23.26
C LEU A 73 -5.03 24.07 22.48
N ASN A 74 -6.02 23.67 21.70
CA ASN A 74 -6.88 24.59 20.97
C ASN A 74 -7.72 25.47 21.91
N GLU A 75 -8.19 24.90 23.02
CA GLU A 75 -8.90 25.64 24.05
C GLU A 75 -8.00 26.66 24.74
N ALA A 76 -6.75 26.31 25.06
CA ALA A 76 -5.76 27.26 25.60
C ALA A 76 -5.53 28.47 24.68
N ARG A 77 -5.44 28.24 23.36
CA ARG A 77 -5.33 29.29 22.34
C ARG A 77 -6.56 30.19 22.33
N ARG A 78 -7.74 29.61 22.30
CA ARG A 78 -9.00 30.35 22.32
C ARG A 78 -9.11 31.24 23.56
N LEU A 79 -8.79 30.69 24.74
CA LEU A 79 -8.83 31.44 25.98
C LEU A 79 -7.80 32.59 26.01
N LEU A 80 -6.62 32.38 25.41
CA LEU A 80 -5.60 33.44 25.31
C LEU A 80 -6.07 34.57 24.38
N GLU A 81 -6.66 34.24 23.23
CA GLU A 81 -7.19 35.21 22.26
C GLU A 81 -8.35 36.01 22.84
N GLU A 82 -9.19 35.42 23.69
CA GLU A 82 -10.31 36.07 24.39
C GLU A 82 -9.87 36.92 25.60
N GLY A 83 -8.57 36.88 25.97
CA GLY A 83 -8.06 37.58 27.14
C GLY A 83 -8.59 37.03 28.47
N ALA A 84 -8.85 35.73 28.52
CA ALA A 84 -9.36 35.04 29.70
C ALA A 84 -8.32 35.07 30.85
N GLU A 85 -8.78 34.63 32.01
CA GLU A 85 -7.94 34.56 33.23
C GLU A 85 -6.74 33.64 33.00
N LEU A 86 -5.53 34.11 33.34
CA LEU A 86 -4.28 33.36 33.11
C LEU A 86 -4.29 31.97 33.74
N SER A 87 -4.95 31.82 34.91
CA SER A 87 -5.09 30.51 35.55
C SER A 87 -5.76 29.48 34.63
N LYS A 88 -6.86 29.87 33.95
CA LYS A 88 -7.58 28.98 33.04
C LYS A 88 -6.74 28.61 31.83
N ILE A 89 -5.97 29.55 31.29
CA ILE A 89 -5.06 29.29 30.16
C ILE A 89 -3.98 28.29 30.58
N PHE A 90 -3.36 28.49 31.75
CA PHE A 90 -2.34 27.56 32.26
C PHE A 90 -2.91 26.18 32.57
N ASP A 91 -4.14 26.08 33.08
CA ASP A 91 -4.80 24.81 33.36
C ASP A 91 -5.02 24.01 32.07
N GLU A 92 -5.44 24.64 30.97
CA GLU A 92 -5.59 23.97 29.66
C GLU A 92 -4.24 23.57 29.06
N ILE A 93 -3.19 24.41 29.16
CA ILE A 93 -1.84 24.04 28.69
C ILE A 93 -1.32 22.84 29.50
N ALA A 94 -1.48 22.86 30.84
CA ALA A 94 -1.06 21.74 31.67
C ALA A 94 -1.81 20.46 31.38
N THR A 95 -3.12 20.56 31.15
CA THR A 95 -3.99 19.45 30.77
C THR A 95 -3.54 18.84 29.41
N SER A 96 -3.38 19.67 28.37
CA SER A 96 -2.91 19.24 27.07
C SER A 96 -1.54 18.53 27.15
N ARG A 97 -0.62 19.08 27.93
CA ARG A 97 0.71 18.49 28.15
C ARG A 97 0.61 17.10 28.81
N ALA A 98 -0.22 16.98 29.83
CA ALA A 98 -0.46 15.73 30.53
C ALA A 98 -1.13 14.68 29.61
N GLU A 99 -2.10 15.09 28.80
CA GLU A 99 -2.78 14.24 27.81
C GLU A 99 -1.81 13.75 26.72
N LEU A 100 -0.95 14.63 26.20
CA LEU A 100 0.08 14.28 25.24
C LEU A 100 1.08 13.30 25.83
N ASN A 101 1.52 13.51 27.07
CA ASN A 101 2.40 12.58 27.77
C ASN A 101 1.73 11.21 27.98
N ARG A 102 0.44 11.19 28.28
CA ARG A 102 -0.34 9.94 28.36
C ARG A 102 -0.41 9.25 26.99
N ALA A 103 -0.68 10.00 25.92
CA ALA A 103 -0.69 9.47 24.56
C ALA A 103 0.66 8.83 24.18
N LYS A 104 1.78 9.50 24.47
CA LYS A 104 3.13 8.99 24.24
C LYS A 104 3.39 7.67 25.01
N LYS A 105 3.03 7.62 26.30
CA LYS A 105 3.19 6.40 27.11
C LYS A 105 2.40 5.22 26.56
N ILE A 106 1.15 5.43 26.11
CA ILE A 106 0.31 4.38 25.50
C ILE A 106 0.83 4.00 24.14
N ALA A 107 1.30 4.95 23.34
CA ALA A 107 1.88 4.67 22.03
C ALA A 107 3.08 3.73 22.11
N GLU A 108 3.92 3.81 23.16
CA GLU A 108 5.00 2.83 23.36
C GLU A 108 4.47 1.41 23.57
N VAL A 109 3.37 1.26 24.31
CA VAL A 109 2.70 -0.05 24.45
C VAL A 109 2.11 -0.52 23.11
N SER A 110 1.51 0.41 22.36
CA SER A 110 0.95 0.12 21.03
C SER A 110 2.02 -0.31 20.03
N LYS A 111 3.20 0.34 20.02
CA LYS A 111 4.35 -0.02 19.17
C LYS A 111 4.77 -1.48 19.38
N VAL A 112 4.84 -1.92 20.63
CA VAL A 112 5.22 -3.29 20.95
C VAL A 112 4.09 -4.27 20.63
N THR A 113 2.86 -3.93 21.02
CA THR A 113 1.70 -4.85 20.89
C THR A 113 1.27 -5.02 19.44
N LEU A 114 1.37 -3.97 18.60
CA LEU A 114 0.90 -3.94 17.22
C LEU A 114 2.04 -3.92 16.19
N ALA A 115 3.23 -4.41 16.54
CA ALA A 115 4.42 -4.30 15.70
C ALA A 115 4.19 -4.82 14.26
N GLU A 116 3.55 -5.98 14.11
CA GLU A 116 3.27 -6.56 12.79
C GLU A 116 2.25 -5.73 11.99
N ALA A 117 1.19 -5.25 12.65
CA ALA A 117 0.19 -4.41 11.99
C ALA A 117 0.76 -3.04 11.58
N ILE A 118 1.65 -2.46 12.39
CA ILE A 118 2.38 -1.23 12.06
C ILE A 118 3.26 -1.45 10.84
N GLN A 119 4.00 -2.56 10.79
CA GLN A 119 4.83 -2.91 9.64
C GLN A 119 3.99 -3.11 8.38
N GLY A 120 2.91 -3.90 8.45
CA GLY A 120 2.00 -4.13 7.32
C GLY A 120 1.37 -2.83 6.81
N ARG A 121 0.91 -1.96 7.71
CA ARG A 121 0.39 -0.62 7.38
C ARG A 121 1.42 0.22 6.64
N GLU A 122 2.66 0.23 7.10
CA GLU A 122 3.74 1.01 6.48
C GLU A 122 4.10 0.47 5.08
N LEU A 123 4.16 -0.85 4.91
CA LEU A 123 4.42 -1.49 3.61
C LEU A 123 3.28 -1.20 2.62
N ALA A 124 2.03 -1.32 3.05
CA ALA A 124 0.87 -0.96 2.23
C ALA A 124 0.91 0.52 1.79
N ARG A 125 1.25 1.42 2.72
CA ARG A 125 1.40 2.85 2.44
C ARG A 125 2.50 3.13 1.41
N LYS A 126 3.67 2.50 1.57
CA LYS A 126 4.80 2.62 0.63
C LYS A 126 4.49 2.07 -0.76
N ALA A 127 3.66 1.03 -0.84
CA ALA A 127 3.17 0.48 -2.10
C ALA A 127 2.10 1.37 -2.78
N GLY A 128 1.65 2.44 -2.14
CA GLY A 128 0.63 3.34 -2.67
C GLY A 128 -0.80 2.87 -2.44
N ALA A 129 -1.04 1.97 -1.46
CA ALA A 129 -2.36 1.42 -1.17
C ALA A 129 -3.40 2.47 -0.76
N ALA A 130 -2.98 3.66 -0.30
CA ALA A 130 -3.89 4.77 0.00
C ALA A 130 -4.79 5.16 -1.18
N ALA A 131 -4.32 4.96 -2.42
CA ALA A 131 -5.10 5.18 -3.64
C ALA A 131 -6.28 4.19 -3.81
N LEU A 132 -6.34 3.11 -3.02
CA LEU A 132 -7.43 2.16 -3.02
C LEU A 132 -8.70 2.67 -2.29
N GLY A 133 -8.64 3.88 -1.74
CA GLY A 133 -9.80 4.61 -1.21
C GLY A 133 -10.46 3.91 -0.03
N LYS A 134 -11.73 3.52 -0.19
CA LYS A 134 -12.54 2.96 0.92
C LYS A 134 -11.94 1.71 1.55
N ASP A 135 -11.32 0.85 0.75
CA ASP A 135 -10.73 -0.40 1.26
C ASP A 135 -9.54 -0.09 2.19
N TYR A 136 -8.71 0.89 1.82
CA TYR A 136 -7.61 1.34 2.66
C TYR A 136 -8.12 2.03 3.93
N GLN A 137 -9.15 2.88 3.81
CA GLN A 137 -9.78 3.53 4.96
C GLN A 137 -10.35 2.53 5.97
N ALA A 138 -10.95 1.44 5.49
CA ALA A 138 -11.46 0.38 6.36
C ALA A 138 -10.34 -0.31 7.16
N ALA A 139 -9.17 -0.55 6.55
CA ALA A 139 -8.01 -1.12 7.25
C ALA A 139 -7.42 -0.12 8.26
N GLU A 140 -7.35 1.18 7.93
CA GLU A 140 -6.94 2.24 8.86
C GLU A 140 -7.87 2.31 10.08
N GLU A 141 -9.19 2.24 9.88
CA GLU A 141 -10.15 2.25 11.00
C GLU A 141 -10.02 1.00 11.87
N ALA A 142 -9.85 -0.17 11.25
CA ALA A 142 -9.58 -1.41 12.00
C ALA A 142 -8.28 -1.31 12.82
N PHE A 143 -7.24 -0.67 12.31
CA PHE A 143 -6.01 -0.39 13.06
C PHE A 143 -6.24 0.56 14.23
N LEU A 144 -7.00 1.64 14.01
CA LEU A 144 -7.37 2.59 15.07
C LEU A 144 -8.18 1.91 16.18
N ASP A 145 -9.03 0.94 15.85
CA ASP A 145 -9.79 0.17 16.87
C ASP A 145 -8.87 -0.68 17.76
N LEU A 146 -7.79 -1.24 17.20
CA LEU A 146 -6.76 -1.92 18.01
C LEU A 146 -6.06 -0.93 18.95
N SER A 147 -5.68 0.24 18.46
CA SER A 147 -5.05 1.30 19.26
C SER A 147 -6.00 1.79 20.38
N ARG A 148 -7.26 2.03 20.07
CA ARG A 148 -8.30 2.39 21.07
C ARG A 148 -8.51 1.29 22.11
N ALA A 149 -8.38 0.02 21.74
CA ALA A 149 -8.47 -1.08 22.69
C ALA A 149 -7.29 -1.07 23.68
N ILE A 150 -6.08 -0.74 23.21
CA ILE A 150 -4.91 -0.59 24.08
C ILE A 150 -5.08 0.60 25.03
N GLU A 151 -5.62 1.73 24.58
CA GLU A 151 -5.97 2.87 25.43
C GLU A 151 -6.90 2.51 26.57
N LYS A 152 -7.80 1.54 26.33
CA LYS A 152 -8.76 0.99 27.30
C LYS A 152 -8.20 -0.19 28.10
N GLU A 153 -6.88 -0.42 28.03
CA GLU A 153 -6.18 -1.52 28.71
C GLU A 153 -6.66 -2.94 28.26
N ASN A 154 -7.37 -3.04 27.12
CA ASN A 154 -7.84 -4.29 26.54
C ASN A 154 -6.81 -4.89 25.56
N LEU A 155 -5.61 -5.20 26.10
CA LEU A 155 -4.51 -5.77 25.32
C LEU A 155 -4.88 -7.10 24.65
N GLY A 156 -5.69 -7.92 25.35
CA GLY A 156 -6.11 -9.22 24.84
C GLY A 156 -6.96 -9.11 23.56
N TYR A 157 -7.78 -8.07 23.42
CA TYR A 157 -8.49 -7.80 22.17
C TYR A 157 -7.53 -7.40 21.07
N ALA A 158 -6.62 -6.46 21.33
CA ALA A 158 -5.64 -6.00 20.35
C ALA A 158 -4.78 -7.14 19.83
N GLN A 159 -4.22 -7.97 20.71
CA GLN A 159 -3.40 -9.13 20.34
C GLN A 159 -4.15 -10.17 19.49
N ARG A 160 -5.40 -10.51 19.84
CA ARG A 160 -6.19 -11.49 19.07
C ARG A 160 -6.58 -11.01 17.68
N ASN A 161 -6.77 -9.71 17.49
CA ASN A 161 -7.24 -9.15 16.22
C ASN A 161 -6.12 -8.54 15.35
N GLN A 162 -4.90 -8.41 15.89
CA GLN A 162 -3.76 -7.85 15.14
C GLN A 162 -3.49 -8.60 13.83
N ALA A 163 -3.48 -9.94 13.85
CA ALA A 163 -3.18 -10.75 12.67
C ALA A 163 -4.16 -10.48 11.51
N ALA A 164 -5.45 -10.29 11.82
CA ALA A 164 -6.47 -9.97 10.80
C ALA A 164 -6.22 -8.60 10.17
N VAL A 165 -5.86 -7.59 10.97
CA VAL A 165 -5.54 -6.24 10.47
C VAL A 165 -4.23 -6.25 9.67
N THR A 166 -3.23 -6.99 10.11
CA THR A 166 -1.98 -7.19 9.36
C THR A 166 -2.23 -7.78 7.97
N GLU A 167 -3.08 -8.82 7.90
CA GLU A 167 -3.43 -9.45 6.62
C GLU A 167 -4.23 -8.50 5.72
N GLN A 168 -5.13 -7.67 6.26
CA GLN A 168 -5.83 -6.64 5.47
C GLN A 168 -4.83 -5.68 4.80
N PHE A 169 -3.84 -5.18 5.53
CA PHE A 169 -2.80 -4.32 4.95
C PHE A 169 -1.95 -5.05 3.92
N ARG A 170 -1.60 -6.31 4.16
CA ARG A 170 -0.87 -7.13 3.19
C ARG A 170 -1.62 -7.30 1.88
N GLN A 171 -2.93 -7.56 1.93
CA GLN A 171 -3.76 -7.67 0.72
C GLN A 171 -3.82 -6.34 -0.05
N LEU A 172 -3.90 -5.23 0.67
CA LEU A 172 -3.87 -3.89 0.07
C LEU A 172 -2.52 -3.57 -0.55
N GLU A 173 -1.42 -3.94 0.09
CA GLU A 173 -0.06 -3.81 -0.44
C GLU A 173 0.08 -4.56 -1.77
N ILE A 174 -0.23 -5.86 -1.78
CA ILE A 174 -0.14 -6.70 -2.98
C ILE A 174 -1.01 -6.14 -4.11
N ARG A 175 -2.23 -5.70 -3.78
CA ARG A 175 -3.14 -5.10 -4.77
C ARG A 175 -2.57 -3.81 -5.35
N ALA A 176 -1.96 -2.95 -4.55
CA ALA A 176 -1.31 -1.73 -5.02
C ALA A 176 -0.11 -2.04 -5.92
N ILE A 177 0.74 -2.99 -5.53
CA ILE A 177 1.86 -3.47 -6.36
C ILE A 177 1.34 -3.98 -7.71
N LYS A 178 0.31 -4.80 -7.74
CA LYS A 178 -0.29 -5.33 -8.97
C LYS A 178 -0.84 -4.23 -9.89
N ILE A 179 -1.46 -3.20 -9.32
CA ILE A 179 -1.96 -2.06 -10.11
C ILE A 179 -0.79 -1.34 -10.79
N HIS A 180 0.30 -1.11 -10.08
CA HIS A 180 1.47 -0.45 -10.64
C HIS A 180 2.21 -1.30 -11.67
N THR A 181 2.31 -2.61 -11.43
CA THR A 181 3.17 -3.50 -12.24
C THR A 181 2.46 -4.03 -13.48
N ILE A 182 1.23 -4.54 -13.34
CA ILE A 182 0.49 -5.20 -14.41
C ILE A 182 -0.86 -4.54 -14.75
N GLY A 183 -1.10 -3.35 -14.23
CA GLY A 183 -2.37 -2.62 -14.44
C GLY A 183 -2.61 -2.26 -15.90
N GLU A 184 -1.57 -1.84 -16.64
CA GLU A 184 -1.65 -1.55 -18.08
C GLU A 184 -2.04 -2.79 -18.88
N VAL A 185 -1.41 -3.94 -18.60
CA VAL A 185 -1.72 -5.22 -19.26
C VAL A 185 -3.19 -5.59 -19.06
N ARG A 186 -3.67 -5.48 -17.81
CA ARG A 186 -5.08 -5.74 -17.49
C ARG A 186 -6.03 -4.82 -18.26
N ASN A 187 -5.65 -3.55 -18.42
CA ASN A 187 -6.46 -2.57 -19.17
C ASN A 187 -6.48 -2.90 -20.66
N LEU A 188 -5.35 -3.27 -21.26
CA LEU A 188 -5.27 -3.69 -22.66
C LEU A 188 -6.12 -4.95 -22.94
N LEU A 189 -6.02 -5.98 -22.11
CA LEU A 189 -6.80 -7.21 -22.30
C LEU A 189 -8.30 -6.97 -22.06
N ARG A 190 -8.67 -6.12 -21.12
CA ARG A 190 -10.07 -5.71 -20.93
C ARG A 190 -10.61 -4.93 -22.14
N ALA A 191 -9.79 -4.07 -22.74
CA ALA A 191 -10.13 -3.38 -23.96
C ALA A 191 -10.29 -4.35 -25.14
N ALA A 192 -9.41 -5.36 -25.23
CA ALA A 192 -9.51 -6.44 -26.22
C ALA A 192 -10.83 -7.19 -26.12
N GLU A 193 -11.24 -7.60 -24.92
CA GLU A 193 -12.53 -8.26 -24.67
C GLU A 193 -13.71 -7.35 -25.08
N LYS A 194 -13.68 -6.08 -24.69
CA LYS A 194 -14.72 -5.11 -25.04
C LYS A 194 -14.86 -4.90 -26.56
N GLN A 195 -13.74 -4.92 -27.28
CA GLN A 195 -13.68 -4.81 -28.74
C GLN A 195 -13.90 -6.15 -29.46
N LYS A 196 -14.05 -7.25 -28.72
CA LYS A 196 -14.16 -8.63 -29.23
C LYS A 196 -12.92 -9.10 -30.02
N SER A 197 -11.76 -8.47 -29.83
CA SER A 197 -10.53 -8.85 -30.48
C SER A 197 -9.98 -10.20 -29.97
N ASP A 198 -10.37 -10.58 -28.76
CA ASP A 198 -10.16 -11.93 -28.19
C ASP A 198 -10.75 -13.05 -29.07
N LYS A 199 -11.84 -12.77 -29.81
CA LYS A 199 -12.48 -13.71 -30.74
C LYS A 199 -11.91 -13.66 -32.14
N ILE A 200 -11.35 -12.50 -32.51
CA ILE A 200 -10.75 -12.29 -33.84
C ILE A 200 -9.36 -12.92 -33.89
N ALA A 201 -8.58 -12.82 -32.82
CA ALA A 201 -7.23 -13.34 -32.71
C ALA A 201 -7.04 -14.13 -31.39
N PRO A 202 -7.72 -15.29 -31.21
CA PRO A 202 -7.79 -15.99 -29.93
C PRO A 202 -6.45 -16.54 -29.45
N GLU A 203 -5.55 -16.95 -30.33
CA GLU A 203 -4.25 -17.49 -29.93
C GLU A 203 -3.33 -16.43 -29.29
N SER A 204 -3.21 -15.27 -29.92
CA SER A 204 -2.42 -14.17 -29.37
C SER A 204 -3.03 -13.61 -28.09
N TYR A 205 -4.37 -13.59 -27.98
CA TYR A 205 -5.06 -13.23 -26.74
C TYR A 205 -4.76 -14.22 -25.61
N ALA A 206 -4.86 -15.52 -25.88
CA ALA A 206 -4.55 -16.57 -24.91
C ALA A 206 -3.10 -16.49 -24.42
N ALA A 207 -2.15 -16.25 -25.31
CA ALA A 207 -0.74 -16.06 -24.93
C ALA A 207 -0.55 -14.89 -23.96
N ALA A 208 -1.15 -13.73 -24.26
CA ALA A 208 -1.08 -12.54 -23.39
C ALA A 208 -1.78 -12.78 -22.04
N LYS A 209 -2.94 -13.42 -22.03
CA LYS A 209 -3.70 -13.74 -20.83
C LYS A 209 -2.95 -14.71 -19.91
N ASN A 210 -2.34 -15.75 -20.48
CA ASN A 210 -1.54 -16.73 -19.73
C ASN A 210 -0.33 -16.05 -19.08
N LYS A 211 0.38 -15.19 -19.80
CA LYS A 211 1.52 -14.45 -19.23
C LYS A 211 1.09 -13.46 -18.14
N LEU A 212 -0.05 -12.78 -18.30
CA LEU A 212 -0.63 -11.95 -17.24
C LEU A 212 -0.95 -12.78 -16.00
N THR A 213 -1.50 -13.97 -16.16
CA THR A 213 -1.82 -14.87 -15.03
C THR A 213 -0.56 -15.31 -14.30
N GLU A 214 0.51 -15.64 -15.04
CA GLU A 214 1.83 -15.97 -14.49
C GLU A 214 2.41 -14.80 -13.67
N ALA A 215 2.42 -13.60 -14.25
CA ALA A 215 2.90 -12.40 -13.58
C ALA A 215 2.06 -12.08 -12.32
N ASP A 216 0.74 -12.21 -12.39
CA ASP A 216 -0.17 -11.98 -11.27
C ASP A 216 0.07 -12.95 -10.10
N ALA A 217 0.26 -14.24 -10.39
CA ALA A 217 0.59 -15.25 -9.39
C ALA A 217 1.96 -14.97 -8.75
N PHE A 218 2.97 -14.69 -9.59
CA PHE A 218 4.32 -14.39 -9.08
C PHE A 218 4.34 -13.19 -8.14
N ILE A 219 3.66 -12.09 -8.50
CA ILE A 219 3.56 -10.89 -7.64
C ILE A 219 2.89 -11.23 -6.30
N THR A 220 1.88 -12.10 -6.30
CA THR A 220 1.19 -12.51 -5.07
C THR A 220 2.13 -13.26 -4.12
N GLU A 221 2.93 -14.15 -4.66
CA GLU A 221 3.85 -14.99 -3.88
C GLU A 221 5.15 -14.26 -3.50
N ASN A 222 5.61 -13.35 -4.37
CA ASN A 222 6.92 -12.72 -4.29
C ASN A 222 6.86 -11.19 -4.44
N PRO A 223 6.09 -10.45 -3.60
CA PRO A 223 5.82 -9.02 -3.79
C PRO A 223 7.06 -8.12 -3.67
N TYR A 224 8.18 -8.64 -3.22
CA TYR A 224 9.44 -7.90 -3.02
C TYR A 224 10.52 -8.22 -4.05
N GLN A 225 10.31 -9.19 -4.96
CA GLN A 225 11.25 -9.53 -6.03
C GLN A 225 11.05 -8.62 -7.27
N LYS A 226 11.40 -7.35 -7.12
CA LYS A 226 11.08 -6.28 -8.09
C LYS A 226 11.61 -6.56 -9.50
N GLU A 227 12.83 -7.07 -9.62
CA GLU A 227 13.45 -7.35 -10.91
C GLU A 227 12.65 -8.40 -11.70
N GLN A 228 12.37 -9.53 -11.07
CA GLN A 228 11.59 -10.60 -11.73
C GLN A 228 10.17 -10.20 -12.01
N MET A 229 9.52 -9.42 -11.12
CA MET A 229 8.20 -8.84 -11.36
C MET A 229 8.19 -7.94 -12.60
N SER A 230 9.23 -7.11 -12.78
CA SER A 230 9.36 -6.24 -13.95
C SER A 230 9.50 -7.04 -15.23
N ILE A 231 10.37 -8.06 -15.25
CA ILE A 231 10.56 -8.93 -16.41
C ILE A 231 9.24 -9.57 -16.84
N LEU A 232 8.51 -10.19 -15.90
CA LEU A 232 7.23 -10.83 -16.20
C LEU A 232 6.16 -9.83 -16.66
N ALA A 233 6.15 -8.64 -16.09
CA ALA A 233 5.23 -7.58 -16.49
C ALA A 233 5.53 -7.06 -17.91
N ASP A 234 6.80 -6.86 -18.24
CA ASP A 234 7.23 -6.40 -19.56
C ASP A 234 6.91 -7.45 -20.64
N GLU A 235 7.13 -8.73 -20.34
CA GLU A 235 6.74 -9.84 -21.25
C GLU A 235 5.22 -9.86 -21.44
N ALA A 236 4.44 -9.74 -20.38
CA ALA A 236 2.99 -9.69 -20.46
C ALA A 236 2.49 -8.48 -21.26
N LEU A 237 3.13 -7.31 -21.05
CA LEU A 237 2.81 -6.08 -21.77
C LEU A 237 3.14 -6.20 -23.26
N PHE A 238 4.29 -6.77 -23.59
CA PHE A 238 4.66 -7.06 -24.98
C PHE A 238 3.62 -7.93 -25.66
N LEU A 239 3.22 -9.04 -25.01
CA LEU A 239 2.22 -9.95 -25.59
C LEU A 239 0.84 -9.30 -25.71
N ALA A 240 0.43 -8.47 -24.76
CA ALA A 240 -0.84 -7.74 -24.84
C ALA A 240 -0.86 -6.73 -26.00
N ARG A 241 0.21 -5.96 -26.18
CA ARG A 241 0.36 -5.03 -27.30
C ARG A 241 0.43 -5.77 -28.62
N ARG A 242 1.22 -6.86 -28.68
CA ARG A 242 1.27 -7.75 -29.85
C ARG A 242 -0.11 -8.29 -30.23
N HIS A 243 -0.92 -8.69 -29.24
CA HIS A 243 -2.30 -9.13 -29.51
C HIS A 243 -3.12 -8.02 -30.20
N MET A 244 -3.04 -6.78 -29.72
CA MET A 244 -3.79 -5.67 -30.33
C MET A 244 -3.42 -5.46 -31.81
N GLU A 245 -2.12 -5.54 -32.14
CA GLU A 245 -1.65 -5.44 -33.53
C GLU A 245 -2.09 -6.63 -34.39
N ILE A 246 -1.97 -7.86 -33.88
CA ILE A 246 -2.42 -9.06 -34.59
C ILE A 246 -3.93 -9.00 -34.86
N ALA A 247 -4.73 -8.59 -33.87
CA ALA A 247 -6.17 -8.46 -34.04
C ALA A 247 -6.55 -7.38 -35.07
N ALA A 248 -5.86 -6.26 -35.06
CA ALA A 248 -6.06 -5.18 -36.03
C ALA A 248 -5.71 -5.64 -37.46
N GLU A 249 -4.61 -6.37 -37.64
CA GLU A 249 -4.22 -6.90 -38.95
C GLU A 249 -5.15 -8.01 -39.40
N THR A 250 -5.58 -8.89 -38.50
CA THR A 250 -6.58 -9.93 -38.81
C THR A 250 -7.89 -9.32 -39.33
N ASN A 251 -8.36 -8.23 -38.69
CA ASN A 251 -9.54 -7.50 -39.19
C ASN A 251 -9.35 -6.96 -40.62
N LYS A 252 -8.15 -6.44 -40.95
CA LYS A 252 -7.85 -5.97 -42.30
C LYS A 252 -7.84 -7.12 -43.30
N ILE A 253 -7.21 -8.26 -42.94
CA ILE A 253 -7.14 -9.44 -43.79
C ILE A 253 -8.54 -9.99 -44.08
N GLN A 254 -9.46 -9.97 -43.14
CA GLN A 254 -10.85 -10.41 -43.36
C GLN A 254 -11.63 -9.52 -44.36
N GLN A 255 -11.16 -8.31 -44.66
CA GLN A 255 -11.81 -7.37 -45.57
C GLN A 255 -11.25 -7.40 -46.98
N VAL A 256 -10.21 -8.19 -47.23
CA VAL A 256 -9.55 -8.32 -48.53
C VAL A 256 -9.63 -9.76 -49.04
N THR A 257 -9.35 -10.00 -50.33
CA THR A 257 -9.33 -11.34 -50.88
C THR A 257 -8.05 -12.07 -50.45
N PRO A 258 -8.06 -13.43 -50.44
CA PRO A 258 -6.84 -14.21 -50.22
C PRO A 258 -5.71 -13.86 -51.17
N GLU A 259 -6.02 -13.58 -52.44
CA GLU A 259 -5.02 -13.17 -53.45
C GLU A 259 -4.37 -11.82 -53.06
N GLN A 260 -5.16 -10.83 -52.66
CA GLN A 260 -4.63 -9.52 -52.18
C GLN A 260 -3.74 -9.68 -50.94
N THR A 261 -4.08 -10.63 -50.05
CA THR A 261 -3.25 -10.95 -48.89
C THR A 261 -1.90 -11.57 -49.34
N ALA A 262 -1.94 -12.52 -50.28
CA ALA A 262 -0.73 -13.14 -50.85
C ALA A 262 0.16 -12.11 -51.55
N LEU A 263 -0.42 -11.24 -52.37
CA LEU A 263 0.31 -10.17 -53.08
C LEU A 263 0.95 -9.18 -52.10
N LYS A 264 0.29 -8.87 -50.97
CA LYS A 264 0.85 -8.04 -49.91
C LYS A 264 2.07 -8.69 -49.24
N MET A 265 2.00 -10.01 -48.97
CA MET A 265 3.12 -10.78 -48.43
C MET A 265 4.29 -10.82 -49.39
N GLU A 266 4.04 -11.10 -50.70
CA GLU A 266 5.05 -11.05 -51.75
C GLU A 266 5.72 -9.69 -51.82
N SER A 267 4.97 -8.58 -51.78
CA SER A 267 5.47 -7.24 -51.81
C SER A 267 6.40 -6.94 -50.64
N ILE A 268 6.09 -7.42 -49.44
CA ILE A 268 6.94 -7.28 -48.25
C ILE A 268 8.28 -8.01 -48.43
N LEU A 269 8.23 -9.28 -48.85
CA LEU A 269 9.41 -10.13 -49.10
C LEU A 269 10.28 -9.52 -50.20
N HIS A 270 9.67 -9.08 -51.31
CA HIS A 270 10.37 -8.43 -52.40
C HIS A 270 11.01 -7.11 -52.01
N THR A 271 10.36 -6.31 -51.18
CA THR A 271 10.96 -5.06 -50.66
C THR A 271 12.23 -5.33 -49.85
N ILE A 272 12.20 -6.38 -49.00
CA ILE A 272 13.38 -6.77 -48.21
C ILE A 272 14.49 -7.32 -49.09
N SER A 273 14.17 -8.28 -50.01
CA SER A 273 15.18 -8.85 -50.91
C SER A 273 15.85 -7.79 -51.80
N SER A 274 15.09 -6.84 -52.33
CA SER A 274 15.60 -5.76 -53.15
C SER A 274 16.55 -4.84 -52.39
N ARG A 275 16.28 -4.58 -51.11
CA ARG A 275 17.19 -3.76 -50.24
C ARG A 275 18.48 -4.48 -49.90
N LEU A 276 18.47 -5.80 -49.87
CA LEU A 276 19.63 -6.64 -49.63
C LEU A 276 20.42 -6.97 -50.91
N THR A 277 19.96 -6.49 -52.07
CA THR A 277 20.47 -6.91 -53.39
C THR A 277 20.44 -8.43 -53.62
N ALA A 278 19.48 -9.11 -52.95
CA ALA A 278 19.27 -10.52 -53.13
C ALA A 278 18.57 -10.80 -54.49
N PRO A 279 18.70 -12.03 -55.05
CA PRO A 279 18.00 -12.41 -56.28
C PRO A 279 16.49 -12.23 -56.14
N ASP A 280 15.82 -11.85 -57.25
CA ASP A 280 14.37 -11.85 -57.35
C ASP A 280 13.84 -13.29 -57.44
N MET A 281 13.10 -13.72 -56.38
CA MET A 281 12.61 -15.07 -56.20
C MET A 281 11.08 -15.11 -56.20
N ARG A 282 10.42 -14.11 -56.80
CA ARG A 282 8.92 -14.06 -56.80
C ARG A 282 8.25 -15.20 -57.53
N ASP A 283 8.97 -15.94 -58.35
CA ASP A 283 8.52 -17.20 -59.00
C ASP A 283 8.63 -18.41 -58.08
N GLN A 284 9.11 -18.26 -56.83
CA GLN A 284 9.28 -19.30 -55.84
C GLN A 284 8.28 -19.13 -54.68
N SER A 285 8.13 -20.19 -53.88
CA SER A 285 7.28 -20.12 -52.68
C SER A 285 7.79 -19.07 -51.68
N PHE A 286 6.90 -18.51 -50.85
CA PHE A 286 7.28 -17.56 -49.79
C PHE A 286 8.34 -18.12 -48.84
N GLU A 287 8.29 -19.44 -48.59
CA GLU A 287 9.30 -20.09 -47.75
C GLU A 287 10.70 -20.06 -48.44
N GLN A 288 10.76 -20.30 -49.74
CA GLN A 288 12.03 -20.22 -50.51
C GLN A 288 12.54 -18.78 -50.60
N GLN A 289 11.65 -17.79 -50.84
CA GLN A 289 11.99 -16.37 -50.81
C GLN A 289 12.59 -15.98 -49.48
N ASN A 290 11.98 -16.37 -48.35
CA ASN A 290 12.49 -16.09 -47.00
C ASN A 290 13.86 -16.77 -46.76
N LYS A 291 14.06 -18.04 -47.18
CA LYS A 291 15.36 -18.70 -47.06
C LYS A 291 16.47 -17.97 -47.86
N SER A 292 16.16 -17.49 -49.07
CA SER A 292 17.09 -16.70 -49.88
C SER A 292 17.50 -15.38 -49.19
N ILE A 293 16.50 -14.67 -48.60
CA ILE A 293 16.74 -13.45 -47.81
C ILE A 293 17.68 -13.74 -46.63
N LEU A 294 17.40 -14.78 -45.85
CA LEU A 294 18.22 -15.16 -44.69
C LEU A 294 19.63 -15.55 -45.09
N ALA A 295 19.81 -16.30 -46.21
CA ALA A 295 21.13 -16.67 -46.74
C ALA A 295 21.95 -15.43 -47.14
N THR A 296 21.31 -14.45 -47.78
CA THR A 296 21.97 -13.18 -48.16
C THR A 296 22.42 -12.38 -46.94
N ILE A 297 21.57 -12.30 -45.93
CA ILE A 297 21.94 -11.62 -44.65
C ILE A 297 23.16 -12.29 -44.01
N SER A 298 23.13 -13.64 -43.90
CA SER A 298 24.26 -14.37 -43.30
C SER A 298 25.55 -14.22 -44.07
N ALA A 299 25.50 -14.19 -45.42
CA ALA A 299 26.67 -13.93 -46.23
C ALA A 299 27.24 -12.52 -46.00
N GLN A 300 26.40 -11.47 -45.97
CA GLN A 300 26.82 -10.11 -45.71
C GLN A 300 27.42 -9.93 -44.30
N GLN A 301 26.90 -10.63 -43.29
CA GLN A 301 27.46 -10.60 -41.93
C GLN A 301 28.85 -11.25 -41.88
N ALA A 302 29.03 -12.40 -42.55
CA ALA A 302 30.31 -13.08 -42.63
C ALA A 302 31.37 -12.18 -43.35
N ASP A 303 31.01 -11.54 -44.45
CA ASP A 303 31.90 -10.63 -45.17
C ASP A 303 32.32 -9.41 -44.31
N HIS A 304 31.42 -8.94 -43.43
CA HIS A 304 31.71 -7.83 -42.52
C HIS A 304 32.71 -8.24 -41.42
N GLU A 305 32.53 -9.42 -40.82
CA GLU A 305 33.41 -9.97 -39.79
C GLU A 305 34.83 -10.25 -40.29
N PHE A 306 35.01 -10.55 -41.60
CA PHE A 306 36.32 -10.74 -42.24
C PHE A 306 37.00 -9.41 -42.65
N SER A 307 36.29 -8.29 -42.57
CA SER A 307 36.78 -6.96 -43.00
C SER A 307 37.25 -6.06 -41.84
N GLU A 308 36.97 -6.47 -40.60
CA GLU A 308 37.49 -5.83 -39.37
C GLU A 308 38.70 -6.59 -38.83
#